data_c42afc52063941a6fc7f70b0d5558c1f
#
_entry.id   c42afc52063941a6fc7f70b0d5558c1f
#
_cell.length_a   1.000
_cell.length_b   1.000
_cell.length_c   1.000
_cell.angle_alpha   90.00
_cell.angle_beta   90.00
_cell.angle_gamma   90.00
#
_symmetry.space_group_name_H-M   'P 1'
#
loop_
_entity.id
_entity.type
_entity.pdbx_description
1 polymer ?
#
loop_
_entity_poly.entity_id
_entity_poly.type
_entity_poly.pdbx_seq_one_letter_code
_entity_poly.pdbx_strand_id
1 'polypeptide(L)'
;MKKTEFYKRFTDAMADAIGELTERGKELAELKKKAQDTKKYKPEYISSLRQRISALERENIRYEEEVNDSIKKLCGGFADELRQADALNPADLTDDVNLLNSGFKFKRSELEKMFDKYDGNKTMQRLIIDAADKNGISNFGRVVLPSENGELAKTVESMAEGARVAIRHYDRPSVRERIFTDDTAASFADD
;
A
#
# COMPACT_ATOMS: atom_id res chain seq x y z
N MET A 1 8.34 -3.20 8.97
CA MET A 1 8.30 -4.37 8.01
C MET A 1 9.15 -4.03 6.80
N LYS A 2 9.88 -5.01 6.21
CA LYS A 2 10.63 -4.77 4.96
C LYS A 2 9.70 -4.59 3.77
N LYS A 3 10.12 -3.81 2.75
CA LYS A 3 9.35 -3.57 1.53
C LYS A 3 8.96 -4.87 0.81
N THR A 4 9.94 -5.74 0.59
CA THR A 4 9.75 -7.06 -0.05
C THR A 4 8.81 -7.96 0.74
N GLU A 5 8.88 -7.95 2.07
CA GLU A 5 7.98 -8.72 2.94
C GLU A 5 6.54 -8.21 2.86
N PHE A 6 6.35 -6.89 2.86
CA PHE A 6 5.02 -6.29 2.67
C PHE A 6 4.43 -6.70 1.33
N TYR A 7 5.19 -6.51 0.24
CA TYR A 7 4.71 -6.82 -1.11
C TYR A 7 4.33 -8.30 -1.24
N LYS A 8 5.14 -9.20 -0.69
CA LYS A 8 4.82 -10.63 -0.66
C LYS A 8 3.52 -10.90 0.09
N ARG A 9 3.36 -10.37 1.30
CA ARG A 9 2.13 -10.55 2.10
C ARG A 9 0.90 -10.03 1.38
N PHE A 10 1.03 -8.87 0.73
CA PHE A 10 -0.05 -8.29 -0.05
C PHE A 10 -0.43 -9.18 -1.25
N THR A 11 0.56 -9.63 -2.02
CA THR A 11 0.32 -10.49 -3.20
C THR A 11 -0.26 -11.85 -2.82
N ASP A 12 0.24 -12.46 -1.75
CA ASP A 12 -0.28 -13.73 -1.24
C ASP A 12 -1.74 -13.57 -0.79
N ALA A 13 -2.04 -12.55 0.01
CA ALA A 13 -3.41 -12.27 0.47
C ALA A 13 -4.38 -12.02 -0.69
N MET A 14 -3.94 -11.30 -1.72
CA MET A 14 -4.74 -11.07 -2.93
C MET A 14 -4.97 -12.35 -3.74
N ALA A 15 -3.93 -13.18 -3.89
CA ALA A 15 -4.03 -14.43 -4.62
C ALA A 15 -5.02 -15.39 -3.93
N ASP A 16 -4.92 -15.52 -2.62
CA ASP A 16 -5.81 -16.36 -1.81
C ASP A 16 -7.27 -15.87 -1.90
N ALA A 17 -7.47 -14.56 -1.73
CA ALA A 17 -8.81 -13.97 -1.80
C ALA A 17 -9.49 -14.17 -3.16
N ILE A 18 -8.76 -13.92 -4.24
CA ILE A 18 -9.27 -14.07 -5.59
C ILE A 18 -9.51 -15.55 -5.91
N GLY A 19 -8.64 -16.43 -5.44
CA GLY A 19 -8.81 -17.88 -5.57
C GLY A 19 -10.10 -18.35 -4.92
N GLU A 20 -10.31 -18.00 -3.66
CA GLU A 20 -11.52 -18.38 -2.91
C GLU A 20 -12.80 -17.80 -3.55
N LEU A 21 -12.81 -16.51 -3.91
CA LEU A 21 -13.96 -15.90 -4.58
C LEU A 21 -14.25 -16.54 -5.94
N THR A 22 -13.23 -16.96 -6.66
CA THR A 22 -13.39 -17.65 -7.94
C THR A 22 -14.10 -18.99 -7.76
N GLU A 23 -13.70 -19.78 -6.75
CA GLU A 23 -14.34 -21.07 -6.48
C GLU A 23 -15.79 -20.89 -5.99
N ARG A 24 -16.03 -19.94 -5.10
CA ARG A 24 -17.39 -19.58 -4.65
C ARG A 24 -18.27 -19.10 -5.80
N GLY A 25 -17.69 -18.33 -6.72
CA GLY A 25 -18.37 -17.86 -7.93
C GLY A 25 -18.79 -19.03 -8.85
N LYS A 26 -17.93 -20.04 -9.01
CA LYS A 26 -18.27 -21.26 -9.76
C LYS A 26 -19.41 -22.04 -9.09
N GLU A 27 -19.34 -22.26 -7.77
CA GLU A 27 -20.42 -22.92 -7.01
C GLU A 27 -21.75 -22.18 -7.21
N LEU A 28 -21.72 -20.84 -7.07
CA LEU A 28 -22.90 -20.01 -7.23
C LEU A 28 -23.49 -20.11 -8.64
N ALA A 29 -22.63 -20.11 -9.68
CA ALA A 29 -23.06 -20.26 -11.07
C ALA A 29 -23.73 -21.61 -11.32
N GLU A 30 -23.17 -22.70 -10.78
CA GLU A 30 -23.76 -24.03 -10.88
C GLU A 30 -25.12 -24.14 -10.18
N LEU A 31 -25.24 -23.59 -8.97
CA LEU A 31 -26.51 -23.57 -8.23
C LEU A 31 -27.57 -22.76 -8.97
N LYS A 32 -27.21 -21.61 -9.53
CA LYS A 32 -28.12 -20.80 -10.36
C LYS A 32 -28.57 -21.54 -11.60
N LYS A 33 -27.66 -22.23 -12.28
CA LYS A 33 -28.00 -23.07 -13.45
C LYS A 33 -28.98 -24.17 -13.10
N LYS A 34 -28.76 -24.89 -11.99
CA LYS A 34 -29.70 -25.93 -11.51
C LYS A 34 -31.06 -25.35 -11.14
N ALA A 35 -31.10 -24.17 -10.48
CA ALA A 35 -32.33 -23.50 -10.07
C ALA A 35 -33.19 -22.98 -11.25
N GLN A 36 -32.57 -22.79 -12.42
CA GLN A 36 -33.27 -22.38 -13.65
C GLN A 36 -33.93 -23.57 -14.37
N ASP A 37 -33.49 -24.80 -14.14
CA ASP A 37 -34.03 -26.00 -14.83
C ASP A 37 -35.27 -26.52 -14.12
N THR A 38 -36.38 -25.79 -14.29
CA THR A 38 -37.67 -26.09 -13.67
C THR A 38 -38.34 -27.34 -14.27
N LYS A 39 -37.87 -27.85 -15.43
CA LYS A 39 -38.37 -29.07 -16.04
C LYS A 39 -37.76 -30.31 -15.41
N LYS A 40 -36.55 -30.22 -14.92
CA LYS A 40 -35.80 -31.35 -14.36
C LYS A 40 -36.02 -31.52 -12.86
N TYR A 41 -36.27 -30.46 -12.14
CA TYR A 41 -36.30 -30.49 -10.68
C TYR A 41 -37.67 -30.09 -10.12
N LYS A 42 -38.05 -30.73 -9.00
CA LYS A 42 -39.31 -30.46 -8.29
C LYS A 42 -39.30 -29.05 -7.66
N PRO A 43 -40.46 -28.39 -7.52
CA PRO A 43 -40.56 -27.04 -6.96
C PRO A 43 -39.92 -26.88 -5.58
N GLU A 44 -40.05 -27.87 -4.71
CA GLU A 44 -39.47 -27.85 -3.35
C GLU A 44 -37.94 -27.82 -3.40
N TYR A 45 -37.34 -28.59 -4.31
CA TYR A 45 -35.90 -28.62 -4.53
C TYR A 45 -35.41 -27.29 -5.10
N ILE A 46 -36.12 -26.70 -6.05
CA ILE A 46 -35.79 -25.37 -6.58
C ILE A 46 -35.86 -24.31 -5.48
N SER A 47 -36.85 -24.40 -4.58
CA SER A 47 -36.97 -23.48 -3.44
C SER A 47 -35.75 -23.61 -2.51
N SER A 48 -35.29 -24.82 -2.18
CA SER A 48 -34.10 -25.06 -1.38
C SER A 48 -32.82 -24.54 -2.05
N LEU A 49 -32.67 -24.71 -3.38
CA LEU A 49 -31.56 -24.15 -4.16
C LEU A 49 -31.53 -22.61 -4.08
N ARG A 50 -32.69 -21.96 -4.22
CA ARG A 50 -32.76 -20.49 -4.10
C ARG A 50 -32.36 -19.98 -2.70
N GLN A 51 -32.75 -20.69 -1.66
CA GLN A 51 -32.32 -20.38 -0.31
C GLN A 51 -30.81 -20.52 -0.15
N ARG A 52 -30.21 -21.60 -0.69
CA ARG A 52 -28.74 -21.80 -0.67
C ARG A 52 -28.02 -20.73 -1.47
N ILE A 53 -28.52 -20.37 -2.66
CA ILE A 53 -27.98 -19.26 -3.47
C ILE A 53 -27.94 -17.96 -2.66
N SER A 54 -29.08 -17.60 -2.05
CA SER A 54 -29.15 -16.37 -1.24
C SER A 54 -28.25 -16.39 -0.01
N ALA A 55 -28.02 -17.56 0.59
CA ALA A 55 -27.08 -17.72 1.69
C ALA A 55 -25.65 -17.52 1.20
N LEU A 56 -25.25 -18.17 0.11
CA LEU A 56 -23.91 -18.09 -0.45
C LEU A 56 -23.59 -16.66 -0.96
N GLU A 57 -24.56 -15.97 -1.57
CA GLU A 57 -24.39 -14.57 -1.97
C GLU A 57 -24.09 -13.66 -0.77
N ARG A 58 -24.78 -13.86 0.35
CA ARG A 58 -24.50 -13.10 1.60
C ARG A 58 -23.14 -13.45 2.20
N GLU A 59 -22.77 -14.72 2.18
CA GLU A 59 -21.47 -15.20 2.63
C GLU A 59 -20.34 -14.59 1.78
N ASN A 60 -20.53 -14.49 0.47
CA ASN A 60 -19.55 -13.87 -0.44
C ASN A 60 -19.38 -12.38 -0.15
N ILE A 61 -20.46 -11.64 0.02
CA ILE A 61 -20.39 -10.21 0.38
C ILE A 61 -19.61 -10.02 1.68
N ARG A 62 -19.92 -10.82 2.72
CA ARG A 62 -19.19 -10.76 3.99
C ARG A 62 -17.70 -11.06 3.82
N TYR A 63 -17.37 -12.09 3.06
CA TYR A 63 -16.00 -12.46 2.79
C TYR A 63 -15.24 -11.34 2.03
N GLU A 64 -15.88 -10.72 1.02
CA GLU A 64 -15.31 -9.54 0.34
C GLU A 64 -15.02 -8.39 1.31
N GLU A 65 -15.93 -8.09 2.23
CA GLU A 65 -15.76 -7.06 3.25
C GLU A 65 -14.60 -7.40 4.20
N GLU A 66 -14.54 -8.63 4.72
CA GLU A 66 -13.48 -9.10 5.63
C GLU A 66 -12.09 -9.03 4.97
N VAL A 67 -11.98 -9.45 3.72
CA VAL A 67 -10.73 -9.39 2.96
C VAL A 67 -10.31 -7.95 2.69
N ASN A 68 -11.25 -7.10 2.26
CA ASN A 68 -10.98 -5.68 2.02
C ASN A 68 -10.48 -4.98 3.28
N ASP A 69 -11.09 -5.25 4.44
CA ASP A 69 -10.66 -4.69 5.72
C ASP A 69 -9.26 -5.19 6.12
N SER A 70 -8.96 -6.45 5.88
CA SER A 70 -7.65 -7.04 6.16
C SER A 70 -6.55 -6.41 5.31
N ILE A 71 -6.79 -6.26 4.01
CA ILE A 71 -5.86 -5.63 3.07
C ILE A 71 -5.68 -4.14 3.41
N LYS A 72 -6.76 -3.44 3.71
CA LYS A 72 -6.71 -2.04 4.13
C LYS A 72 -5.87 -1.85 5.40
N LYS A 73 -6.01 -2.74 6.38
CA LYS A 73 -5.19 -2.72 7.61
C LYS A 73 -3.73 -3.00 7.31
N LEU A 74 -3.43 -3.98 6.44
CA LEU A 74 -2.06 -4.30 6.03
C LEU A 74 -1.39 -3.10 5.35
N CYS A 75 -2.06 -2.51 4.35
CA CYS A 75 -1.55 -1.35 3.63
C CYS A 75 -1.43 -0.11 4.53
N GLY A 76 -2.47 0.19 5.32
CA GLY A 76 -2.45 1.34 6.24
C GLY A 76 -1.34 1.24 7.26
N GLY A 77 -1.17 0.07 7.90
CA GLY A 77 -0.09 -0.15 8.85
C GLY A 77 1.29 0.05 8.24
N PHE A 78 1.52 -0.46 7.03
CA PHE A 78 2.81 -0.27 6.36
C PHE A 78 3.03 1.18 5.89
N ALA A 79 2.00 1.85 5.39
CA ALA A 79 2.08 3.28 5.04
C ALA A 79 2.42 4.14 6.26
N ASP A 80 1.85 3.83 7.42
CA ASP A 80 2.16 4.52 8.67
C ASP A 80 3.59 4.25 9.15
N GLU A 81 4.10 3.01 9.03
CA GLU A 81 5.51 2.69 9.30
C GLU A 81 6.46 3.49 8.39
N LEU A 82 6.14 3.62 7.10
CA LEU A 82 6.92 4.41 6.15
C LEU A 82 6.94 5.89 6.53
N ARG A 83 5.79 6.46 6.90
CA ARG A 83 5.69 7.86 7.35
C ARG A 83 6.45 8.09 8.65
N GLN A 84 6.38 7.14 9.59
CA GLN A 84 7.14 7.23 10.85
C GLN A 84 8.64 7.14 10.61
N ALA A 85 9.10 6.33 9.64
CA ALA A 85 10.51 6.28 9.27
C ALA A 85 11.03 7.60 8.69
N ASP A 86 10.13 8.42 8.12
CA ASP A 86 10.46 9.77 7.64
C ASP A 86 10.23 10.86 8.70
N ALA A 87 9.66 10.53 9.84
CA ALA A 87 9.43 11.50 10.91
C ALA A 87 10.76 12.00 11.48
N LEU A 88 10.79 13.30 11.81
CA LEU A 88 11.94 13.88 12.50
C LEU A 88 12.01 13.32 13.92
N ASN A 89 13.17 12.83 14.32
CA ASN A 89 13.41 12.31 15.65
C ASN A 89 14.21 13.35 16.46
N PRO A 90 13.63 13.96 17.51
CA PRO A 90 14.35 14.92 18.34
C PRO A 90 15.62 14.35 18.99
N ALA A 91 15.70 13.04 19.21
CA ALA A 91 16.91 12.41 19.77
C ALA A 91 18.10 12.42 18.79
N ASP A 92 17.85 12.63 17.50
CA ASP A 92 18.89 12.72 16.48
C ASP A 92 19.48 14.12 16.35
N LEU A 93 18.95 15.11 17.11
CA LEU A 93 19.46 16.47 17.13
C LEU A 93 20.82 16.52 17.83
N THR A 94 21.73 17.31 17.25
CA THR A 94 23.06 17.54 17.78
C THR A 94 23.26 19.04 18.10
N ASP A 95 24.37 19.40 18.77
CA ASP A 95 24.67 20.78 19.10
C ASP A 95 24.81 21.69 17.87
N ASP A 96 25.08 21.12 16.68
CA ASP A 96 25.15 21.87 15.42
C ASP A 96 23.80 22.51 15.02
N VAL A 97 22.67 22.07 15.61
CA VAL A 97 21.37 22.74 15.46
C VAL A 97 21.42 24.22 15.86
N ASN A 98 22.17 24.53 16.92
CA ASN A 98 22.33 25.90 17.37
C ASN A 98 23.04 26.75 16.31
N LEU A 99 24.04 26.20 15.65
CA LEU A 99 24.74 26.86 14.56
C LEU A 99 23.81 27.04 13.32
N LEU A 100 23.06 26.05 12.96
CA LEU A 100 22.11 26.15 11.84
C LEU A 100 21.01 27.19 12.09
N ASN A 101 20.59 27.38 13.33
CA ASN A 101 19.57 28.34 13.73
C ASN A 101 20.13 29.73 14.13
N SER A 102 21.45 29.93 14.17
CA SER A 102 22.08 31.17 14.61
C SER A 102 21.93 32.34 13.65
N GLY A 103 21.36 32.16 12.46
CA GLY A 103 21.30 33.14 11.38
C GLY A 103 22.64 33.36 10.66
N PHE A 104 23.60 32.45 10.88
CA PHE A 104 24.88 32.48 10.18
C PHE A 104 24.66 32.24 8.68
N LYS A 105 25.41 32.98 7.84
CA LYS A 105 25.34 32.82 6.39
C LYS A 105 26.34 31.75 5.92
N PHE A 106 25.83 30.58 5.66
CA PHE A 106 26.63 29.47 5.18
C PHE A 106 26.91 29.57 3.68
N LYS A 107 28.12 29.14 3.30
CA LYS A 107 28.43 28.82 1.91
C LYS A 107 27.93 27.40 1.58
N ARG A 108 27.66 27.16 0.30
CA ARG A 108 27.22 25.83 -0.18
C ARG A 108 28.16 24.71 0.27
N SER A 109 29.48 24.90 0.12
CA SER A 109 30.48 23.89 0.49
C SER A 109 30.56 23.59 1.99
N GLU A 110 30.12 24.51 2.84
CA GLU A 110 30.05 24.29 4.29
C GLU A 110 28.87 23.41 4.65
N LEU A 111 27.70 23.68 4.04
CA LEU A 111 26.52 22.87 4.23
C LEU A 111 26.67 21.48 3.61
N GLU A 112 27.35 21.33 2.48
CA GLU A 112 27.68 20.03 1.88
C GLU A 112 28.52 19.18 2.86
N LYS A 113 29.57 19.75 3.46
CA LYS A 113 30.37 19.05 4.49
C LYS A 113 29.55 18.67 5.72
N MET A 114 28.64 19.55 6.14
CA MET A 114 27.74 19.24 7.27
C MET A 114 26.77 18.13 6.88
N PHE A 115 26.27 18.16 5.67
CA PHE A 115 25.35 17.13 5.17
C PHE A 115 26.00 15.74 5.14
N ASP A 116 27.24 15.65 4.63
CA ASP A 116 28.04 14.44 4.62
C ASP A 116 28.37 13.94 6.04
N LYS A 117 28.68 14.88 6.97
CA LYS A 117 28.92 14.56 8.39
C LYS A 117 27.72 13.83 9.02
N TYR A 118 26.51 14.16 8.58
CA TYR A 118 25.25 13.62 9.11
C TYR A 118 24.63 12.58 8.19
N ASP A 119 25.46 11.84 7.44
CA ASP A 119 24.96 10.73 6.63
C ASP A 119 24.20 9.73 7.51
N GLY A 120 23.00 9.32 7.06
CA GLY A 120 22.08 8.46 7.81
C GLY A 120 21.27 9.17 8.92
N ASN A 121 21.58 10.43 9.30
CA ASN A 121 20.77 11.21 10.24
C ASN A 121 19.78 12.12 9.50
N LYS A 122 18.63 11.58 9.14
CA LYS A 122 17.60 12.29 8.37
C LYS A 122 17.13 13.60 9.02
N THR A 123 17.08 13.65 10.34
CA THR A 123 16.66 14.85 11.09
C THR A 123 17.65 16.00 10.86
N MET A 124 18.94 15.75 11.03
CA MET A 124 19.98 16.74 10.80
C MET A 124 20.07 17.12 9.31
N GLN A 125 20.00 16.16 8.41
CA GLN A 125 20.03 16.41 6.96
C GLN A 125 18.89 17.34 6.52
N ARG A 126 17.66 17.16 7.04
CA ARG A 126 16.52 18.06 6.76
C ARG A 126 16.76 19.48 7.30
N LEU A 127 17.31 19.62 8.49
CA LEU A 127 17.66 20.93 9.05
C LEU A 127 18.74 21.66 8.23
N ILE A 128 19.71 20.91 7.68
CA ILE A 128 20.75 21.47 6.81
C ILE A 128 20.14 21.96 5.48
N ILE A 129 19.19 21.20 4.91
CA ILE A 129 18.45 21.62 3.70
C ILE A 129 17.64 22.89 3.97
N ASP A 130 16.92 22.96 5.11
CA ASP A 130 16.18 24.16 5.50
C ASP A 130 17.11 25.39 5.71
N ALA A 131 18.29 25.16 6.30
CA ALA A 131 19.31 26.20 6.40
C ALA A 131 19.83 26.65 5.03
N ALA A 132 20.01 25.74 4.08
CA ALA A 132 20.41 26.07 2.72
C ALA A 132 19.35 26.94 2.01
N ASP A 133 18.08 26.58 2.13
CA ASP A 133 16.97 27.35 1.56
C ASP A 133 16.91 28.76 2.19
N LYS A 134 17.06 28.87 3.51
CA LYS A 134 17.13 30.16 4.23
C LYS A 134 18.34 31.03 3.80
N ASN A 135 19.42 30.39 3.37
CA ASN A 135 20.61 31.08 2.84
C ASN A 135 20.52 31.38 1.33
N GLY A 136 19.39 31.04 0.66
CA GLY A 136 19.19 31.26 -0.76
C GLY A 136 19.98 30.30 -1.66
N ILE A 137 20.44 29.17 -1.14
CA ILE A 137 21.18 28.15 -1.86
C ILE A 137 20.16 27.21 -2.51
N SER A 138 19.79 27.52 -3.76
CA SER A 138 18.81 26.73 -4.51
C SER A 138 19.30 25.32 -4.83
N ASN A 139 18.37 24.37 -4.87
CA ASN A 139 18.60 22.95 -5.24
C ASN A 139 19.58 22.20 -4.33
N PHE A 140 19.77 22.65 -3.09
CA PHE A 140 20.53 21.91 -2.10
C PHE A 140 19.68 20.71 -1.62
N GLY A 141 20.26 19.52 -1.61
CA GLY A 141 19.61 18.31 -1.08
C GLY A 141 18.41 17.76 -1.87
N ARG A 142 17.93 18.44 -2.92
CA ARG A 142 16.79 17.94 -3.73
C ARG A 142 17.08 16.63 -4.44
N VAL A 143 18.36 16.29 -4.65
CA VAL A 143 18.79 15.03 -5.27
C VAL A 143 18.99 13.93 -4.22
N VAL A 144 19.09 14.30 -2.92
CA VAL A 144 19.62 13.41 -1.87
C VAL A 144 18.58 12.95 -0.87
N LEU A 145 17.45 13.67 -0.75
CA LEU A 145 16.31 13.24 0.08
C LEU A 145 15.01 13.31 -0.73
N PRO A 146 14.80 12.40 -1.68
CA PRO A 146 13.43 12.14 -2.09
C PRO A 146 12.68 11.68 -0.84
N SER A 147 11.45 12.12 -0.65
CA SER A 147 10.57 11.47 0.32
C SER A 147 10.11 10.12 -0.25
N GLU A 148 11.07 9.22 -0.51
CA GLU A 148 10.81 7.90 -1.09
C GLU A 148 9.75 7.17 -0.30
N ASN A 149 9.82 7.26 1.03
CA ASN A 149 8.83 6.64 1.90
C ASN A 149 7.47 7.34 1.82
N GLY A 150 7.42 8.66 1.65
CA GLY A 150 6.16 9.40 1.48
C GLY A 150 5.44 9.05 0.17
N GLU A 151 6.17 8.96 -0.93
CA GLU A 151 5.61 8.53 -2.22
C GLU A 151 5.26 7.04 -2.20
N LEU A 152 6.11 6.20 -1.59
CA LEU A 152 5.82 4.79 -1.42
C LEU A 152 4.57 4.57 -0.54
N ALA A 153 4.39 5.36 0.53
CA ALA A 153 3.19 5.29 1.35
C ALA A 153 1.91 5.59 0.55
N LYS A 154 1.94 6.59 -0.34
CA LYS A 154 0.83 6.87 -1.26
C LYS A 154 0.57 5.73 -2.23
N THR A 155 1.64 5.12 -2.76
CA THR A 155 1.54 3.94 -3.63
C THR A 155 0.86 2.78 -2.89
N VAL A 156 1.27 2.51 -1.65
CA VAL A 156 0.68 1.47 -0.79
C VAL A 156 -0.81 1.73 -0.53
N GLU A 157 -1.20 2.98 -0.28
CA GLU A 157 -2.61 3.34 -0.11
C GLU A 157 -3.41 3.14 -1.42
N SER A 158 -2.82 3.48 -2.56
CA SER A 158 -3.42 3.22 -3.87
C SER A 158 -3.58 1.73 -4.16
N MET A 159 -2.64 0.90 -3.70
CA MET A 159 -2.74 -0.56 -3.80
C MET A 159 -3.95 -1.10 -3.03
N ALA A 160 -4.26 -0.55 -1.85
CA ALA A 160 -5.45 -0.97 -1.11
C ALA A 160 -6.75 -0.67 -1.88
N GLU A 161 -6.85 0.49 -2.53
CA GLU A 161 -8.01 0.82 -3.36
C GLU A 161 -8.07 -0.04 -4.62
N GLY A 162 -6.94 -0.28 -5.28
CA GLY A 162 -6.84 -1.21 -6.41
C GLY A 162 -7.28 -2.63 -6.03
N ALA A 163 -6.85 -3.12 -4.87
CA ALA A 163 -7.24 -4.42 -4.33
C ALA A 163 -8.77 -4.52 -4.14
N ARG A 164 -9.39 -3.48 -3.58
CA ARG A 164 -10.85 -3.40 -3.41
C ARG A 164 -11.59 -3.55 -4.74
N VAL A 165 -11.09 -2.91 -5.79
CA VAL A 165 -11.67 -3.02 -7.14
C VAL A 165 -11.50 -4.41 -7.70
N ALA A 166 -10.32 -5.04 -7.52
CA ALA A 166 -10.05 -6.39 -8.01
C ALA A 166 -10.88 -7.46 -7.30
N ILE A 167 -11.04 -7.36 -5.99
CA ILE A 167 -11.87 -8.26 -5.21
C ILE A 167 -13.33 -8.16 -5.68
N ARG A 168 -13.84 -6.97 -5.88
CA ARG A 168 -15.20 -6.75 -6.38
C ARG A 168 -15.44 -7.28 -7.81
N HIS A 169 -14.39 -7.35 -8.61
CA HIS A 169 -14.43 -7.77 -10.01
C HIS A 169 -13.49 -8.96 -10.25
N TYR A 170 -13.43 -9.88 -9.29
CA TYR A 170 -12.56 -11.05 -9.32
C TYR A 170 -12.77 -11.95 -10.55
N ASP A 171 -13.95 -11.89 -11.15
CA ASP A 171 -14.34 -12.61 -12.36
C ASP A 171 -13.76 -12.01 -13.67
N ARG A 172 -13.11 -10.82 -13.60
CA ARG A 172 -12.57 -10.11 -14.76
C ARG A 172 -11.04 -10.17 -14.80
N PRO A 173 -10.43 -10.97 -15.69
CA PRO A 173 -8.97 -11.12 -15.78
C PRO A 173 -8.22 -9.79 -15.95
N SER A 174 -8.78 -8.87 -16.76
CA SER A 174 -8.16 -7.56 -17.04
C SER A 174 -8.01 -6.65 -15.80
N VAL A 175 -8.75 -6.89 -14.73
CA VAL A 175 -8.64 -6.13 -13.49
C VAL A 175 -7.49 -6.68 -12.63
N ARG A 176 -7.27 -8.01 -12.68
CA ARG A 176 -6.15 -8.67 -11.96
C ARG A 176 -4.79 -8.20 -12.47
N GLU A 177 -4.62 -8.07 -13.78
CA GLU A 177 -3.36 -7.68 -14.41
C GLU A 177 -2.93 -6.24 -14.06
N ARG A 178 -3.87 -5.36 -13.76
CA ARG A 178 -3.58 -3.95 -13.44
C ARG A 178 -2.97 -3.72 -12.06
N ILE A 179 -3.15 -4.66 -11.12
CA ILE A 179 -2.69 -4.49 -9.74
C ILE A 179 -1.27 -5.03 -9.55
N PHE A 180 -0.90 -6.02 -10.35
CA PHE A 180 0.40 -6.69 -10.30
C PHE A 180 1.24 -6.30 -11.52
N THR A 181 1.49 -4.99 -11.68
CA THR A 181 2.39 -4.51 -12.74
C THR A 181 3.84 -4.67 -12.32
N ASP A 182 4.74 -4.85 -13.29
CA ASP A 182 6.19 -4.90 -13.05
C ASP A 182 6.69 -3.61 -12.37
N ASP A 183 6.09 -2.46 -12.72
CA ASP A 183 6.40 -1.17 -12.09
C ASP A 183 6.05 -1.14 -10.60
N THR A 184 4.92 -1.76 -10.21
CA THR A 184 4.55 -1.88 -8.80
C THR A 184 5.54 -2.77 -8.07
N ALA A 185 5.91 -3.91 -8.65
CA ALA A 185 6.90 -4.82 -8.06
C ALA A 185 8.27 -4.15 -7.88
N ALA A 186 8.72 -3.38 -8.88
CA ALA A 186 9.99 -2.65 -8.83
C ALA A 186 10.06 -1.62 -7.70
N SER A 187 8.93 -0.99 -7.33
CA SER A 187 8.84 -0.03 -6.21
C SER A 187 9.09 -0.67 -4.84
N PHE A 188 9.01 -2.00 -4.74
CA PHE A 188 9.21 -2.76 -3.50
C PHE A 188 10.47 -3.65 -3.53
N ALA A 189 11.29 -3.55 -4.57
CA ALA A 189 12.61 -4.17 -4.55
C ALA A 189 13.46 -3.49 -3.46
N ASP A 190 14.06 -4.29 -2.59
CA ASP A 190 15.07 -3.79 -1.66
C ASP A 190 16.33 -3.47 -2.47
N ASP A 191 16.93 -2.29 -2.21
CA ASP A 191 18.25 -1.91 -2.71
C ASP A 191 19.34 -2.76 -2.08
#